data_18a5ac5163fe06dbb5365c8a0c88c780
#
_entry.id   18a5ac5163fe06dbb5365c8a0c88c780
#
_cell.length_a   1.000
_cell.length_b   1.000
_cell.length_c   1.000
_cell.angle_alpha   90.00
_cell.angle_beta   90.00
_cell.angle_gamma   90.00
#
_symmetry.space_group_name_H-M   'P 1'
#
loop_
_entity.id
_entity.type
_entity.pdbx_description
1 polymer ?
#
loop_
_entity_poly.entity_id
_entity_poly.type
_entity_poly.pdbx_seq_one_letter_code
_entity_poly.pdbx_strand_id
1 'polypeptide(L)'
;MVRDSTIGPTDLTQDALRARVRIHPETGCWEYTGACDANGYGRVFLSGKERKAPRVYFEVFVGPLPAGARLKHTLPSDKCIGSPCCNPAHVKVEQSFNEIKFARRICPKGHLIDADNAVVERRGNHLLVRCRACRRLDWKTNKRLAAKLRLGQQSPSGG
;
A
#
# COMPACT_ATOMS: atom_id res chain seq x y z
N MET A 1 -20.27 -19.05 -22.17
CA MET A 1 -19.28 -19.89 -21.47
C MET A 1 -18.67 -19.07 -20.36
N VAL A 2 -19.02 -19.34 -19.12
CA VAL A 2 -18.42 -18.71 -17.95
C VAL A 2 -17.00 -19.28 -17.85
N ARG A 3 -15.99 -18.45 -18.10
CA ARG A 3 -14.59 -18.87 -17.93
C ARG A 3 -14.33 -18.94 -16.42
N ASP A 4 -14.11 -20.15 -15.94
CA ASP A 4 -13.80 -20.40 -14.54
C ASP A 4 -12.49 -19.70 -14.16
N SER A 5 -12.59 -18.70 -13.29
CA SER A 5 -11.45 -17.92 -12.81
C SER A 5 -10.83 -18.52 -11.54
N THR A 6 -11.34 -19.68 -11.10
CA THR A 6 -10.84 -20.35 -9.90
C THR A 6 -9.54 -21.07 -10.22
N ILE A 7 -8.48 -20.67 -9.54
CA ILE A 7 -7.18 -21.35 -9.57
C ILE A 7 -7.06 -22.16 -8.28
N GLY A 8 -6.94 -23.48 -8.41
CA GLY A 8 -6.66 -24.36 -7.27
C GLY A 8 -5.22 -24.16 -6.76
N PRO A 9 -4.91 -24.63 -5.55
CA PRO A 9 -3.55 -24.51 -4.99
C PRO A 9 -2.50 -25.28 -5.81
N THR A 10 -2.90 -26.30 -6.57
CA THR A 10 -2.05 -27.06 -7.49
C THR A 10 -1.79 -26.35 -8.82
N ASP A 11 -2.59 -25.34 -9.18
CA ASP A 11 -2.51 -24.66 -10.47
C ASP A 11 -1.65 -23.39 -10.43
N LEU A 12 -0.95 -23.13 -9.33
CA LEU A 12 -0.03 -22.00 -9.19
C LEU A 12 1.35 -22.27 -9.79
N THR A 13 1.45 -23.15 -10.77
CA THR A 13 2.67 -23.36 -11.54
C THR A 13 2.82 -22.26 -12.60
N GLN A 14 4.06 -21.96 -12.96
CA GLN A 14 4.33 -20.98 -14.03
C GLN A 14 3.67 -21.37 -15.35
N ASP A 15 3.65 -22.67 -15.68
CA ASP A 15 3.09 -23.18 -16.93
C ASP A 15 1.57 -23.04 -16.95
N ALA A 16 0.88 -23.38 -15.86
CA ALA A 16 -0.57 -23.21 -15.75
C ALA A 16 -0.99 -21.74 -15.84
N LEU A 17 -0.19 -20.82 -15.27
CA LEU A 17 -0.42 -19.39 -15.40
C LEU A 17 -0.13 -18.88 -16.82
N ARG A 18 0.93 -19.37 -17.47
CA ARG A 18 1.23 -19.03 -18.88
C ARG A 18 0.11 -19.45 -19.84
N ALA A 19 -0.54 -20.55 -19.59
CA ALA A 19 -1.69 -21.00 -20.39
C ALA A 19 -2.92 -20.08 -20.30
N ARG A 20 -2.98 -19.21 -19.28
CA ARG A 20 -4.11 -18.28 -19.04
C ARG A 20 -3.84 -16.85 -19.52
N VAL A 21 -2.81 -16.63 -20.29
CA VAL A 21 -2.50 -15.32 -20.88
C VAL A 21 -2.33 -15.44 -22.39
N ARG A 22 -2.68 -14.36 -23.09
CA ARG A 22 -2.32 -14.15 -24.48
C ARG A 22 -1.09 -13.25 -24.53
N ILE A 23 -0.03 -13.71 -25.18
CA ILE A 23 1.19 -12.92 -25.34
C ILE A 23 1.08 -12.09 -26.60
N HIS A 24 1.24 -10.77 -26.48
CA HIS A 24 1.28 -9.83 -27.59
C HIS A 24 2.70 -9.80 -28.16
N PRO A 25 2.90 -10.16 -29.44
CA PRO A 25 4.25 -10.31 -30.02
C PRO A 25 5.01 -8.98 -30.09
N GLU A 26 4.32 -7.86 -30.31
CA GLU A 26 4.96 -6.55 -30.47
C GLU A 26 5.35 -5.91 -29.14
N THR A 27 4.53 -6.06 -28.12
CA THR A 27 4.72 -5.40 -26.80
C THR A 27 5.25 -6.32 -25.72
N GLY A 28 5.20 -7.64 -25.93
CA GLY A 28 5.51 -8.63 -24.91
C GLY A 28 4.51 -8.68 -23.74
N CYS A 29 3.36 -8.00 -23.87
CA CYS A 29 2.33 -8.02 -22.83
C CYS A 29 1.71 -9.41 -22.70
N TRP A 30 1.45 -9.80 -21.44
CA TRP A 30 0.71 -11.01 -21.09
C TRP A 30 -0.71 -10.61 -20.73
N GLU A 31 -1.60 -10.56 -21.69
CA GLU A 31 -3.00 -10.23 -21.48
C GLU A 31 -3.72 -11.38 -20.78
N TYR A 32 -4.29 -11.12 -19.62
CA TYR A 32 -5.07 -12.12 -18.90
C TYR A 32 -6.36 -12.48 -19.63
N THR A 33 -6.60 -13.78 -19.88
CA THR A 33 -7.74 -14.25 -20.67
C THR A 33 -8.98 -14.60 -19.82
N GLY A 34 -8.88 -14.54 -18.49
CA GLY A 34 -9.99 -14.80 -17.57
C GLY A 34 -10.87 -13.58 -17.31
N ALA A 35 -11.69 -13.64 -16.26
CA ALA A 35 -12.54 -12.53 -15.86
C ALA A 35 -11.71 -11.36 -15.31
N CYS A 36 -12.12 -10.12 -15.63
CA CYS A 36 -11.51 -8.89 -15.14
C CYS A 36 -12.47 -8.12 -14.22
N ASP A 37 -11.91 -7.27 -13.37
CA ASP A 37 -12.68 -6.30 -12.58
C ASP A 37 -13.07 -5.07 -13.41
N ALA A 38 -13.84 -4.14 -12.82
CA ALA A 38 -14.27 -2.91 -13.48
C ALA A 38 -13.11 -2.00 -13.91
N ASN A 39 -11.92 -2.17 -13.35
CA ASN A 39 -10.70 -1.42 -13.70
C ASN A 39 -9.82 -2.16 -14.72
N GLY A 40 -10.29 -3.29 -15.26
CA GLY A 40 -9.59 -4.10 -16.24
C GLY A 40 -8.51 -5.04 -15.66
N TYR A 41 -8.37 -5.14 -14.34
CA TYR A 41 -7.45 -6.10 -13.74
C TYR A 41 -8.04 -7.51 -13.77
N GLY A 42 -7.26 -8.48 -14.21
CA GLY A 42 -7.64 -9.89 -14.13
C GLY A 42 -7.91 -10.32 -12.67
N ARG A 43 -8.96 -11.12 -12.50
CA ARG A 43 -9.41 -11.65 -11.21
C ARG A 43 -9.02 -13.11 -11.08
N VAL A 44 -8.31 -13.45 -10.03
CA VAL A 44 -7.87 -14.80 -9.70
C VAL A 44 -8.38 -15.17 -8.31
N PHE A 45 -9.07 -16.30 -8.20
CA PHE A 45 -9.54 -16.81 -6.91
C PHE A 45 -8.55 -17.86 -6.40
N LEU A 46 -7.95 -17.59 -5.24
CA LEU A 46 -7.04 -18.50 -4.56
C LEU A 46 -7.57 -18.79 -3.16
N SER A 47 -7.82 -20.06 -2.86
CA SER A 47 -8.33 -20.49 -1.54
C SER A 47 -9.54 -19.66 -1.07
N GLY A 48 -10.48 -19.42 -1.98
CA GLY A 48 -11.70 -18.63 -1.71
C GLY A 48 -11.52 -17.12 -1.61
N LYS A 49 -10.31 -16.61 -1.84
CA LYS A 49 -10.03 -15.15 -1.82
C LYS A 49 -9.74 -14.65 -3.22
N GLU A 50 -10.37 -13.53 -3.57
CA GLU A 50 -10.08 -12.83 -4.82
C GLU A 50 -8.74 -12.08 -4.73
N ARG A 51 -7.91 -12.25 -5.76
CA ARG A 51 -6.63 -11.55 -5.92
C ARG A 51 -6.51 -11.00 -7.34
N LYS A 52 -5.78 -9.92 -7.51
CA LYS A 52 -5.48 -9.35 -8.82
C LYS A 52 -4.45 -10.20 -9.55
N ALA A 53 -4.73 -10.56 -10.81
CA ALA A 53 -3.86 -11.42 -11.61
C ALA A 53 -2.41 -10.90 -11.70
N PRO A 54 -2.11 -9.63 -12.01
CA PRO A 54 -0.73 -9.16 -12.07
C PRO A 54 0.06 -9.42 -10.78
N ARG A 55 -0.61 -9.38 -9.61
CA ARG A 55 0.03 -9.66 -8.33
C ARG A 55 0.36 -11.14 -8.17
N VAL A 56 -0.55 -12.02 -8.56
CA VAL A 56 -0.33 -13.48 -8.50
C VAL A 56 0.80 -13.89 -9.44
N TYR A 57 0.81 -13.34 -10.66
CA TYR A 57 1.87 -13.61 -11.62
C TYR A 57 3.23 -13.12 -11.11
N PHE A 58 3.30 -11.91 -10.55
CA PHE A 58 4.54 -11.42 -9.99
C PHE A 58 5.06 -12.34 -8.86
N GLU A 59 4.21 -12.76 -7.95
CA GLU A 59 4.60 -13.62 -6.82
C GLU A 59 5.10 -15.00 -7.27
N VAL A 60 4.53 -15.58 -8.34
CA VAL A 60 4.91 -16.90 -8.86
C VAL A 60 6.17 -16.85 -9.74
N PHE A 61 6.34 -15.77 -10.53
CA PHE A 61 7.45 -15.67 -11.49
C PHE A 61 8.68 -14.97 -10.92
N VAL A 62 8.53 -14.06 -9.97
CA VAL A 62 9.62 -13.25 -9.41
C VAL A 62 9.85 -13.56 -7.95
N GLY A 63 8.78 -13.65 -7.16
CA GLY A 63 8.88 -13.91 -5.72
C GLY A 63 7.89 -13.11 -4.89
N PRO A 64 7.89 -13.33 -3.57
CA PRO A 64 6.90 -12.75 -2.67
C PRO A 64 6.96 -11.22 -2.67
N LEU A 65 5.79 -10.60 -2.67
CA LEU A 65 5.65 -9.16 -2.56
C LEU A 65 5.65 -8.73 -1.08
N PRO A 66 6.40 -7.69 -0.72
CA PRO A 66 6.33 -7.10 0.62
C PRO A 66 4.90 -6.70 0.99
N ALA A 67 4.58 -6.76 2.28
CA ALA A 67 3.27 -6.35 2.78
C ALA A 67 2.98 -4.89 2.40
N GLY A 68 1.80 -4.63 1.83
CA GLY A 68 1.42 -3.30 1.37
C GLY A 68 2.08 -2.81 0.08
N ALA A 69 2.99 -3.57 -0.53
CA ALA A 69 3.60 -3.21 -1.80
C ALA A 69 2.56 -3.07 -2.91
N ARG A 70 2.79 -2.12 -3.81
CA ARG A 70 1.99 -1.91 -5.02
C ARG A 70 2.80 -2.28 -6.25
N LEU A 71 2.12 -2.83 -7.24
CA LEU A 71 2.69 -3.02 -8.58
C LEU A 71 2.27 -1.85 -9.46
N LYS A 72 3.22 -1.26 -10.14
CA LYS A 72 2.99 -0.19 -11.12
C LYS A 72 3.62 -0.57 -12.45
N HIS A 73 2.86 -0.39 -13.54
CA HIS A 73 3.40 -0.57 -14.87
C HIS A 73 4.48 0.47 -15.16
N THR A 74 5.59 0.01 -15.75
CA THR A 74 6.76 0.84 -16.03
C THR A 74 6.75 1.38 -17.44
N LEU A 75 6.07 0.69 -18.34
CA LEU A 75 5.99 1.06 -19.75
C LEU A 75 4.84 2.06 -19.98
N PRO A 76 5.01 2.99 -20.91
CA PRO A 76 3.95 3.90 -21.31
C PRO A 76 2.78 3.15 -22.00
N SER A 77 1.65 3.81 -22.15
CA SER A 77 0.40 3.22 -22.63
C SER A 77 0.44 2.75 -24.09
N ASP A 78 1.39 3.24 -24.88
CA ASP A 78 1.66 2.77 -26.24
C ASP A 78 2.47 1.46 -26.30
N LYS A 79 3.15 1.11 -25.20
CA LYS A 79 4.00 -0.09 -25.07
C LYS A 79 3.48 -1.13 -24.09
N CYS A 80 2.42 -0.84 -23.36
CA CYS A 80 1.81 -1.78 -22.45
C CYS A 80 0.31 -1.57 -22.37
N ILE A 81 -0.46 -2.68 -22.44
CA ILE A 81 -1.93 -2.66 -22.33
C ILE A 81 -2.45 -2.27 -20.94
N GLY A 82 -1.56 -2.01 -19.98
CA GLY A 82 -1.93 -1.56 -18.64
C GLY A 82 -2.55 -2.63 -17.75
N SER A 83 -3.72 -2.35 -17.18
CA SER A 83 -4.39 -3.19 -16.16
C SER A 83 -4.53 -4.68 -16.50
N PRO A 84 -4.83 -5.08 -17.76
CA PRO A 84 -4.93 -6.50 -18.12
C PRO A 84 -3.57 -7.22 -18.21
N CYS A 85 -2.46 -6.47 -18.27
CA CYS A 85 -1.13 -7.06 -18.41
C CYS A 85 -0.66 -7.70 -17.12
N CYS A 86 -0.32 -8.99 -17.22
CA CYS A 86 0.24 -9.78 -16.11
C CYS A 86 1.74 -10.06 -16.25
N ASN A 87 2.42 -9.46 -17.25
CA ASN A 87 3.85 -9.67 -17.44
C ASN A 87 4.65 -9.05 -16.28
N PRO A 88 5.38 -9.85 -15.48
CA PRO A 88 6.18 -9.33 -14.38
C PRO A 88 7.28 -8.35 -14.80
N ALA A 89 7.79 -8.47 -16.03
CA ALA A 89 8.81 -7.56 -16.56
C ALA A 89 8.26 -6.15 -16.88
N HIS A 90 6.93 -6.01 -17.00
CA HIS A 90 6.26 -4.73 -17.28
C HIS A 90 5.85 -3.98 -16.02
N VAL A 91 6.07 -4.55 -14.84
CA VAL A 91 5.71 -3.93 -13.57
C VAL A 91 6.93 -3.78 -12.67
N LYS A 92 6.92 -2.75 -11.85
CA LYS A 92 7.84 -2.57 -10.73
C LYS A 92 7.10 -2.61 -9.41
N VAL A 93 7.79 -3.06 -8.39
CA VAL A 93 7.31 -2.98 -7.02
C VAL A 93 7.51 -1.56 -6.53
N GLU A 94 6.42 -0.86 -6.29
CA GLU A 94 6.45 0.35 -5.48
C GLU A 94 6.21 -0.07 -4.03
N GLN A 95 7.21 0.17 -3.20
CA GLN A 95 7.04 -0.03 -1.76
C GLN A 95 5.89 0.85 -1.29
N SER A 96 5.09 0.33 -0.37
CA SER A 96 3.99 1.07 0.20
C SER A 96 4.50 2.43 0.67
N PHE A 97 3.81 3.48 0.29
CA PHE A 97 4.11 4.86 0.71
C PHE A 97 4.27 5.00 2.23
N ASN A 98 3.81 4.02 3.00
CA ASN A 98 3.95 3.94 4.44
C ASN A 98 5.35 3.49 4.87
N GLU A 99 6.00 2.51 4.20
CA GLU A 99 7.37 2.08 4.55
C GLU A 99 8.41 3.12 4.13
N ILE A 100 8.25 3.75 2.96
CA ILE A 100 9.13 4.84 2.51
C ILE A 100 8.96 6.06 3.41
N LYS A 101 7.77 6.33 3.89
CA LYS A 101 7.50 7.42 4.82
C LYS A 101 8.11 7.18 6.21
N PHE A 102 8.20 5.93 6.67
CA PHE A 102 8.87 5.60 7.93
C PHE A 102 10.40 5.70 7.84
N ALA A 103 11.01 5.26 6.73
CA ALA A 103 12.46 5.18 6.60
C ALA A 103 13.20 6.53 6.52
N ARG A 104 12.51 7.66 6.31
CA ARG A 104 13.16 8.97 6.11
C ARG A 104 12.39 10.18 6.65
N ARG A 105 11.48 10.02 7.58
CA ARG A 105 10.77 11.18 8.14
C ARG A 105 11.53 11.80 9.30
N ILE A 106 11.97 13.01 9.07
CA ILE A 106 12.36 13.94 10.13
C ILE A 106 11.15 14.86 10.35
N CYS A 107 10.68 14.99 11.58
CA CYS A 107 9.61 15.93 11.89
C CYS A 107 10.14 17.39 11.78
N PRO A 108 9.26 18.41 11.73
CA PRO A 108 9.68 19.81 11.64
C PRO A 108 10.62 20.29 12.75
N LYS A 109 10.67 19.55 13.88
CA LYS A 109 11.58 19.84 15.01
C LYS A 109 12.86 18.98 14.98
N GLY A 110 13.15 18.29 13.87
CA GLY A 110 14.38 17.52 13.67
C GLY A 110 14.41 16.11 14.26
N HIS A 111 13.31 15.57 14.82
CA HIS A 111 13.28 14.20 15.34
C HIS A 111 13.06 13.21 14.21
N LEU A 112 13.83 12.12 14.19
CA LEU A 112 13.60 11.00 13.30
C LEU A 112 12.29 10.29 13.70
N ILE A 113 11.42 10.04 12.72
CA ILE A 113 10.19 9.26 12.91
C ILE A 113 10.45 7.83 12.42
N ASP A 114 10.86 6.98 13.31
CA ASP A 114 11.08 5.54 13.15
C ASP A 114 10.01 4.73 13.87
N ALA A 115 10.18 3.42 13.96
CA ALA A 115 9.25 2.53 14.64
C ALA A 115 9.05 2.88 16.12
N ASP A 116 10.09 3.38 16.80
CA ASP A 116 10.06 3.71 18.22
C ASP A 116 9.45 5.08 18.50
N ASN A 117 9.65 6.02 17.57
CA ASN A 117 9.22 7.40 17.71
C ASN A 117 7.95 7.75 16.90
N ALA A 118 7.41 6.81 16.14
CA ALA A 118 6.15 7.00 15.41
C ALA A 118 4.94 6.73 16.30
N VAL A 119 3.92 7.57 16.19
CA VAL A 119 2.56 7.31 16.68
C VAL A 119 1.63 7.32 15.49
N VAL A 120 0.99 6.18 15.23
CA VAL A 120 0.02 6.04 14.15
C VAL A 120 -1.39 6.22 14.72
N GLU A 121 -2.09 7.22 14.22
CA GLU A 121 -3.49 7.50 14.58
C GLU A 121 -4.39 7.29 13.37
N ARG A 122 -5.51 6.60 13.56
CA ARG A 122 -6.53 6.45 12.52
C ARG A 122 -7.55 7.57 12.64
N ARG A 123 -7.75 8.31 11.55
CA ARG A 123 -8.85 9.29 11.43
C ARG A 123 -9.67 8.95 10.19
N GLY A 124 -10.82 8.32 10.40
CA GLY A 124 -11.65 7.81 9.31
C GLY A 124 -10.86 6.81 8.46
N ASN A 125 -10.76 7.04 7.16
CA ASN A 125 -10.01 6.21 6.21
C ASN A 125 -8.51 6.57 6.08
N HIS A 126 -8.02 7.55 6.85
CA HIS A 126 -6.63 8.00 6.77
C HIS A 126 -5.83 7.60 8.01
N LEU A 127 -4.59 7.18 7.77
CA LEU A 127 -3.59 6.95 8.82
C LEU A 127 -2.70 8.18 8.92
N LEU A 128 -2.65 8.77 10.11
CA LEU A 128 -1.77 9.90 10.44
C LEU A 128 -0.59 9.38 11.25
N VAL A 129 0.62 9.70 10.79
CA VAL A 129 1.85 9.40 11.52
C VAL A 129 2.37 10.65 12.18
N ARG A 130 2.52 10.62 13.50
CA ARG A 130 3.01 11.75 14.30
C ARG A 130 4.28 11.38 15.06
N CYS A 131 5.13 12.36 15.28
CA CYS A 131 6.32 12.21 16.12
C CYS A 131 5.95 12.09 17.59
N ARG A 132 6.33 10.99 18.24
CA ARG A 132 6.05 10.73 19.68
C ARG A 132 6.75 11.73 20.57
N ALA A 133 7.99 12.11 20.27
CA ALA A 133 8.75 13.09 21.03
C ALA A 133 8.08 14.47 21.01
N CYS A 134 7.63 14.93 19.81
CA CYS A 134 6.89 16.19 19.70
C CYS A 134 5.57 16.15 20.47
N ARG A 135 4.82 15.03 20.39
CA ARG A 135 3.54 14.88 21.10
C ARG A 135 3.73 14.95 22.62
N ARG A 136 4.81 14.38 23.16
CA ARG A 136 5.14 14.49 24.60
C ARG A 136 5.48 15.94 25.00
N LEU A 137 6.20 16.66 24.14
CA LEU A 137 6.54 18.06 24.40
C LEU A 137 5.30 18.95 24.33
N ASP A 138 4.47 18.80 23.32
CA ASP A 138 3.24 19.58 23.16
C ASP A 138 2.26 19.33 24.31
N TRP A 139 2.14 18.07 24.77
CA TRP A 139 1.31 17.72 25.94
C TRP A 139 1.84 18.38 27.23
N LYS A 140 3.15 18.34 27.49
CA LYS A 140 3.77 19.00 28.65
C LYS A 140 3.57 20.50 28.62
N THR A 141 3.75 21.11 27.46
CA THR A 141 3.57 22.56 27.24
C THR A 141 2.11 22.95 27.45
N ASN A 142 1.17 22.24 26.86
CA ASN A 142 -0.26 22.50 27.03
C ASN A 142 -0.72 22.29 28.48
N LYS A 143 -0.18 21.27 29.18
CA LYS A 143 -0.47 21.07 30.61
C LYS A 143 0.04 22.21 31.46
N ARG A 144 1.26 22.72 31.17
CA ARG A 144 1.84 23.89 31.89
C ARG A 144 1.06 25.17 31.61
N LEU A 145 0.63 25.39 30.36
CA LEU A 145 -0.20 26.55 29.99
C LEU A 145 -1.57 26.50 30.68
N ALA A 146 -2.24 25.34 30.68
CA ALA A 146 -3.50 25.15 31.35
C ALA A 146 -3.39 25.36 32.88
N ALA A 147 -2.29 24.91 33.49
CA ALA A 147 -2.04 25.15 34.91
C ALA A 147 -1.82 26.65 35.19
N LYS A 148 -1.07 27.37 34.35
CA LYS A 148 -0.88 28.84 34.48
C LYS A 148 -2.19 29.61 34.36
N LEU A 149 -3.06 29.24 33.41
CA LEU A 149 -4.37 29.86 33.22
C LEU A 149 -5.30 29.63 34.41
N ARG A 150 -5.27 28.44 35.04
CA ARG A 150 -6.04 28.15 36.24
C ARG A 150 -5.56 28.97 37.46
N LEU A 151 -4.24 29.17 37.59
CA LEU A 151 -3.67 29.98 38.68
C LEU A 151 -3.93 31.49 38.48
N GLY A 152 -4.04 31.94 37.24
CA GLY A 152 -4.37 33.34 36.94
C GLY A 152 -5.84 33.73 37.11
N GLN A 153 -6.75 32.74 37.26
CA GLN A 153 -8.19 32.97 37.52
C GLN A 153 -8.54 33.00 39.00
N GLN A 154 -7.59 32.78 39.91
CA GLN A 154 -7.76 32.96 41.34
C GLN A 154 -7.26 34.32 41.75
N SER A 155 -7.89 35.40 41.25
CA SER A 155 -7.76 36.70 41.86
C SER A 155 -8.60 36.73 43.10
N PRO A 156 -8.08 37.19 44.25
CA PRO A 156 -8.85 37.30 45.47
C PRO A 156 -9.94 38.34 45.26
N SER A 157 -11.19 37.95 45.40
CA SER A 157 -12.28 38.88 45.75
C SER A 157 -11.98 39.34 47.16
N GLY A 158 -11.23 40.46 47.22
CA GLY A 158 -10.98 41.16 48.48
C GLY A 158 -12.18 42.03 48.84
N GLY A 159 -12.51 41.98 50.02
CA GLY A 159 -13.24 42.57 51.03
C GLY A 159 -13.93 43.90 50.87
#